data_624c0748317cf7d46ee6cf92b55eadbf
#
_entry.id   624c0748317cf7d46ee6cf92b55eadbf
#
_cell.length_a   1.000
_cell.length_b   1.000
_cell.length_c   1.000
_cell.angle_alpha   90.00
_cell.angle_beta   90.00
_cell.angle_gamma   90.00
#
_symmetry.space_group_name_H-M   'P 1'
#
loop_
_entity.id
_entity.type
_entity.pdbx_description
1 polymer ?
#
loop_
_entity_poly.entity_id
_entity_poly.type
_entity_poly.pdbx_seq_one_letter_code
_entity_poly.pdbx_strand_id
1 'polypeptide(L)'
;MIQPIMKDDFFLAQKSVPAVNCEEDIQVARDLLETLEAHKEGCVGMAANMIGVSKRIIAFDNEGTYMVMFNPEIVKRSGPYDAEEGCLSLSGIRPARRWTSIKVRWQNGKFQERLKTFTGWTAQIIQHEIEEAALKKETDKLSQEHL
;
A
#
# COMPACT_ATOMS: atom_id res chain seq x y z
N MET A 1 -6.41 -16.63 4.25
CA MET A 1 -5.43 -17.25 5.16
C MET A 1 -4.39 -16.21 5.60
N ILE A 2 -4.11 -16.17 6.88
CA ILE A 2 -3.07 -15.29 7.43
C ILE A 2 -1.71 -15.73 6.89
N GLN A 3 -0.95 -14.78 6.32
CA GLN A 3 0.36 -15.04 5.73
C GLN A 3 1.47 -14.46 6.60
N PRO A 4 2.66 -15.08 6.60
CA PRO A 4 3.80 -14.49 7.30
C PRO A 4 4.25 -13.20 6.61
N ILE A 5 4.79 -12.27 7.42
CA ILE A 5 5.26 -10.99 6.90
C ILE A 5 6.60 -11.18 6.19
N MET A 6 6.67 -10.70 4.95
CA MET A 6 7.88 -10.74 4.13
C MET A 6 8.94 -9.80 4.70
N LYS A 7 10.15 -10.29 4.92
CA LYS A 7 11.27 -9.52 5.47
C LYS A 7 12.44 -9.36 4.51
N ASP A 8 12.40 -10.01 3.36
CA ASP A 8 13.47 -9.96 2.38
C ASP A 8 13.50 -8.60 1.67
N ASP A 9 14.51 -7.80 1.94
CA ASP A 9 14.66 -6.45 1.37
C ASP A 9 14.73 -6.47 -0.15
N PHE A 10 15.39 -7.48 -0.71
CA PHE A 10 15.49 -7.60 -2.17
C PHE A 10 14.12 -7.83 -2.81
N PHE A 11 13.32 -8.71 -2.22
CA PHE A 11 11.95 -8.96 -2.69
C PHE A 11 11.09 -7.70 -2.56
N LEU A 12 11.14 -7.04 -1.41
CA LEU A 12 10.34 -5.84 -1.14
C LEU A 12 10.71 -4.66 -2.04
N ALA A 13 11.94 -4.63 -2.54
CA ALA A 13 12.40 -3.57 -3.44
C ALA A 13 11.93 -3.76 -4.88
N GLN A 14 11.37 -4.90 -5.22
CA GLN A 14 10.87 -5.16 -6.57
C GLN A 14 9.54 -4.44 -6.81
N LYS A 15 9.39 -3.89 -8.02
CA LYS A 15 8.16 -3.22 -8.40
C LYS A 15 7.05 -4.25 -8.58
N SER A 16 5.91 -4.02 -7.96
CA SER A 16 4.74 -4.88 -8.11
C SER A 16 4.09 -4.72 -9.48
N VAL A 17 3.60 -5.81 -10.04
CA VAL A 17 2.89 -5.79 -11.31
C VAL A 17 1.38 -5.62 -11.09
N PRO A 18 0.62 -5.18 -12.10
CA PRO A 18 -0.82 -5.01 -11.94
C PRO A 18 -1.52 -6.31 -11.53
N ALA A 19 -2.54 -6.18 -10.69
CA ALA A 19 -3.45 -7.27 -10.38
C ALA A 19 -4.46 -7.43 -11.53
N VAL A 20 -4.95 -8.66 -11.71
CA VAL A 20 -5.94 -8.97 -12.73
C VAL A 20 -7.16 -9.64 -12.10
N ASN A 21 -8.28 -9.62 -12.81
CA ASN A 21 -9.53 -10.23 -12.33
C ASN A 21 -9.44 -11.75 -12.47
N CYS A 22 -8.82 -12.40 -11.48
CA CYS A 22 -8.69 -13.84 -11.42
C CYS A 22 -8.81 -14.32 -9.97
N GLU A 23 -9.10 -15.61 -9.79
CA GLU A 23 -9.26 -16.18 -8.46
C GLU A 23 -8.02 -16.03 -7.59
N GLU A 24 -6.83 -16.18 -8.19
CA GLU A 24 -5.56 -16.02 -7.47
C GLU A 24 -5.42 -14.64 -6.85
N ASP A 25 -5.63 -13.60 -7.64
CA ASP A 25 -5.46 -12.23 -7.15
C ASP A 25 -6.55 -11.84 -6.15
N ILE A 26 -7.77 -12.35 -6.34
CA ILE A 26 -8.86 -12.16 -5.38
C ILE A 26 -8.52 -12.84 -4.06
N GLN A 27 -7.94 -14.04 -4.11
CA GLN A 27 -7.53 -14.75 -2.90
C GLN A 27 -6.40 -14.02 -2.17
N VAL A 28 -5.46 -13.45 -2.93
CA VAL A 28 -4.39 -12.62 -2.34
C VAL A 28 -5.00 -11.46 -1.56
N ALA A 29 -6.00 -10.81 -2.11
CA ALA A 29 -6.68 -9.70 -1.41
C ALA A 29 -7.34 -10.17 -0.11
N ARG A 30 -7.95 -11.35 -0.11
CA ARG A 30 -8.54 -11.92 1.11
C ARG A 30 -7.47 -12.25 2.14
N ASP A 31 -6.38 -12.86 1.72
CA ASP A 31 -5.26 -13.19 2.59
C ASP A 31 -4.66 -11.91 3.18
N LEU A 32 -4.56 -10.85 2.37
CA LEU A 32 -4.04 -9.57 2.82
C LEU A 32 -4.93 -8.95 3.91
N LEU A 33 -6.25 -8.99 3.71
CA LEU A 33 -7.21 -8.50 4.72
C LEU A 33 -7.10 -9.29 6.02
N GLU A 34 -7.03 -10.61 5.94
CA GLU A 34 -6.92 -11.45 7.13
C GLU A 34 -5.61 -11.22 7.87
N THR A 35 -4.52 -11.05 7.12
CA THR A 35 -3.20 -10.77 7.71
C THR A 35 -3.19 -9.39 8.37
N LEU A 36 -3.78 -8.39 7.72
CA LEU A 36 -3.89 -7.05 8.29
C LEU A 36 -4.69 -7.07 9.59
N GLU A 37 -5.82 -7.76 9.61
CA GLU A 37 -6.65 -7.88 10.80
C GLU A 37 -5.90 -8.56 11.94
N ALA A 38 -5.11 -9.59 11.63
CA ALA A 38 -4.28 -10.27 12.63
C ALA A 38 -3.21 -9.35 13.24
N HIS A 39 -2.82 -8.28 12.55
CA HIS A 39 -1.82 -7.30 13.01
C HIS A 39 -2.44 -5.95 13.40
N LYS A 40 -3.73 -5.90 13.64
CA LYS A 40 -4.46 -4.64 13.89
C LYS A 40 -3.92 -3.79 15.04
N GLU A 41 -3.26 -4.41 16.00
CA GLU A 41 -2.72 -3.70 17.16
C GLU A 41 -1.53 -2.79 16.79
N GLY A 42 -0.84 -3.07 15.70
CA GLY A 42 0.33 -2.30 15.30
C GLY A 42 0.38 -1.95 13.82
N CYS A 43 -0.70 -2.22 13.08
CA CYS A 43 -0.68 -2.01 11.63
C CYS A 43 -2.05 -1.56 11.13
N VAL A 44 -2.05 -0.51 10.31
CA VAL A 44 -3.28 0.07 9.75
C VAL A 44 -3.39 -0.10 8.24
N GLY A 45 -2.37 -0.66 7.61
CA GLY A 45 -2.37 -0.91 6.17
C GLY A 45 -1.27 -1.89 5.76
N MET A 46 -1.47 -2.55 4.63
CA MET A 46 -0.52 -3.49 4.04
C MET A 46 -0.63 -3.49 2.53
N ALA A 47 0.49 -3.74 1.87
CA ALA A 47 0.53 -4.03 0.44
C ALA A 47 0.83 -5.53 0.24
N ALA A 48 0.42 -6.09 -0.90
CA ALA A 48 0.54 -7.52 -1.15
C ALA A 48 1.99 -8.03 -1.11
N ASN A 49 2.97 -7.19 -1.47
CA ASN A 49 4.37 -7.60 -1.37
C ASN A 49 4.79 -7.92 0.06
N MET A 50 4.11 -7.35 1.06
CA MET A 50 4.37 -7.64 2.46
C MET A 50 3.96 -9.06 2.87
N ILE A 51 3.16 -9.75 2.07
CA ILE A 51 2.83 -11.16 2.26
C ILE A 51 3.40 -12.03 1.14
N GLY A 52 4.42 -11.54 0.43
CA GLY A 52 5.16 -12.33 -0.55
C GLY A 52 4.58 -12.35 -1.96
N VAL A 53 3.69 -11.40 -2.30
CA VAL A 53 3.08 -11.35 -3.63
C VAL A 53 3.33 -9.98 -4.27
N SER A 54 4.11 -9.95 -5.34
CA SER A 54 4.44 -8.70 -6.05
C SER A 54 3.33 -8.27 -6.99
N LYS A 55 2.15 -7.98 -6.42
CA LYS A 55 0.98 -7.48 -7.14
C LYS A 55 0.52 -6.16 -6.55
N ARG A 56 -0.05 -5.29 -7.39
CA ARG A 56 -0.53 -3.98 -6.94
C ARG A 56 -1.88 -4.10 -6.25
N ILE A 57 -1.84 -4.60 -5.03
CA ILE A 57 -3.01 -4.77 -4.15
C ILE A 57 -2.65 -4.19 -2.80
N ILE A 58 -3.51 -3.32 -2.27
CA ILE A 58 -3.34 -2.78 -0.92
C ILE A 58 -4.61 -3.01 -0.10
N ALA A 59 -4.43 -3.08 1.21
CA ALA A 59 -5.54 -3.12 2.17
C ALA A 59 -5.23 -2.14 3.29
N PHE A 60 -6.24 -1.48 3.82
CA PHE A 60 -6.03 -0.48 4.86
C PHE A 60 -7.30 -0.27 5.69
N ASP A 61 -7.10 0.32 6.86
CA ASP A 61 -8.19 0.74 7.74
C ASP A 61 -8.72 2.10 7.26
N ASN A 62 -9.96 2.10 6.76
CA ASN A 62 -10.66 3.30 6.33
C ASN A 62 -11.66 3.69 7.40
N GLU A 63 -11.18 4.45 8.40
CA GLU A 63 -12.00 4.95 9.50
C GLU A 63 -12.81 3.87 10.23
N GLY A 64 -12.15 2.75 10.52
CA GLY A 64 -12.76 1.64 11.25
C GLY A 64 -13.27 0.49 10.40
N THR A 65 -13.22 0.62 9.08
CA THR A 65 -13.62 -0.43 8.15
C THR A 65 -12.46 -0.76 7.22
N TYR A 66 -12.12 -2.04 7.08
CA TYR A 66 -11.06 -2.43 6.17
C TYR A 66 -11.51 -2.34 4.72
N MET A 67 -10.61 -1.84 3.88
CA MET A 67 -10.86 -1.64 2.46
C MET A 67 -9.70 -2.22 1.64
N VAL A 68 -10.01 -2.82 0.50
CA VAL A 68 -9.02 -3.30 -0.47
C VAL A 68 -9.09 -2.47 -1.73
N MET A 69 -7.93 -2.17 -2.29
CA MET A 69 -7.82 -1.54 -3.61
C MET A 69 -6.94 -2.40 -4.50
N PHE A 70 -7.45 -2.74 -5.69
CA PHE A 70 -6.66 -3.33 -6.77
C PHE A 70 -6.18 -2.22 -7.68
N ASN A 71 -4.90 -2.25 -8.03
CA ASN A 71 -4.27 -1.30 -8.95
C ASN A 71 -4.52 0.17 -8.59
N PRO A 72 -4.26 0.57 -7.34
CA PRO A 72 -4.50 1.95 -6.94
C PRO A 72 -3.51 2.90 -7.61
N GLU A 73 -4.01 4.08 -8.00
CA GLU A 73 -3.21 5.10 -8.64
C GLU A 73 -3.63 6.46 -8.10
N ILE A 74 -2.67 7.27 -7.66
CA ILE A 74 -2.93 8.64 -7.22
C ILE A 74 -2.94 9.53 -8.46
N VAL A 75 -4.10 10.08 -8.79
CA VAL A 75 -4.27 10.92 -9.98
C VAL A 75 -4.17 12.41 -9.69
N LYS A 76 -4.31 12.81 -8.43
CA LYS A 76 -4.16 14.19 -8.01
C LYS A 76 -3.76 14.25 -6.54
N ARG A 77 -2.95 15.25 -6.19
CA ARG A 77 -2.50 15.41 -4.80
C ARG A 77 -2.31 16.90 -4.49
N SER A 78 -2.51 17.26 -3.21
CA SER A 78 -2.31 18.61 -2.74
C SER A 78 -1.99 18.64 -1.25
N GLY A 79 -1.38 19.75 -0.79
CA GLY A 79 -1.02 19.95 0.60
C GLY A 79 0.13 19.07 1.07
N PRO A 80 1.37 19.25 0.52
CA PRO A 80 2.50 18.43 0.92
C PRO A 80 2.93 18.68 2.35
N TYR A 81 3.38 17.63 3.04
CA TYR A 81 3.98 17.72 4.37
C TYR A 81 4.97 16.56 4.58
N ASP A 82 5.86 16.73 5.55
CA ASP A 82 6.80 15.69 5.90
C ASP A 82 6.25 14.85 7.05
N ALA A 83 6.39 13.53 6.94
CA ALA A 83 5.92 12.58 7.94
C ALA A 83 7.02 11.59 8.29
N GLU A 84 6.88 10.93 9.43
CA GLU A 84 7.73 9.81 9.83
C GLU A 84 6.86 8.58 9.96
N GLU A 85 7.26 7.49 9.32
CA GLU A 85 6.42 6.29 9.20
C GLU A 85 7.21 5.02 9.44
N GLY A 86 6.53 4.01 10.01
CA GLY A 86 7.06 2.67 10.17
C GLY A 86 6.34 1.67 9.27
N CYS A 87 6.92 0.48 9.12
CA CYS A 87 6.36 -0.61 8.33
C CYS A 87 6.71 -1.95 8.98
N LEU A 88 5.78 -2.91 8.97
CA LEU A 88 6.02 -4.24 9.54
C LEU A 88 7.14 -5.00 8.83
N SER A 89 7.26 -4.83 7.52
CA SER A 89 8.27 -5.54 6.72
C SER A 89 9.68 -4.97 6.90
N LEU A 90 9.79 -3.68 7.24
CA LEU A 90 11.06 -2.98 7.39
C LEU A 90 11.15 -2.41 8.80
N SER A 91 12.31 -2.58 9.45
CA SER A 91 12.52 -2.05 10.78
C SER A 91 12.77 -0.54 10.78
N GLY A 92 12.43 0.12 11.89
CA GLY A 92 12.69 1.54 12.11
C GLY A 92 11.64 2.46 11.54
N ILE A 93 11.84 3.75 11.78
CA ILE A 93 10.97 4.82 11.33
C ILE A 93 11.70 5.55 10.21
N ARG A 94 10.99 5.87 9.14
CA ARG A 94 11.57 6.52 7.97
C ARG A 94 10.82 7.81 7.63
N PRO A 95 11.54 8.86 7.18
CA PRO A 95 10.88 10.06 6.71
C PRO A 95 10.20 9.81 5.36
N ALA A 96 9.07 10.48 5.15
CA ALA A 96 8.33 10.37 3.90
C ALA A 96 7.65 11.70 3.59
N ARG A 97 7.60 12.09 2.31
CA ARG A 97 6.79 13.20 1.86
C ARG A 97 5.38 12.67 1.61
N ARG A 98 4.40 13.32 2.22
CA ARG A 98 2.99 12.94 2.09
C ARG A 98 2.16 14.15 1.67
N TRP A 99 0.90 13.89 1.30
CA TRP A 99 -0.03 14.89 0.82
C TRP A 99 -1.30 14.85 1.64
N THR A 100 -1.78 15.99 2.07
CA THR A 100 -2.99 16.09 2.92
C THR A 100 -4.23 15.56 2.20
N SER A 101 -4.30 15.75 0.89
CA SER A 101 -5.44 15.34 0.07
C SER A 101 -4.94 14.62 -1.18
N ILE A 102 -5.53 13.46 -1.48
CA ILE A 102 -5.21 12.69 -2.68
C ILE A 102 -6.50 12.23 -3.36
N LYS A 103 -6.48 12.19 -4.69
CA LYS A 103 -7.55 11.60 -5.47
C LYS A 103 -7.03 10.29 -6.03
N VAL A 104 -7.71 9.19 -5.73
CA VAL A 104 -7.26 7.85 -6.07
C VAL A 104 -8.23 7.21 -7.04
N ARG A 105 -7.67 6.61 -8.10
CA ARG A 105 -8.38 5.71 -9.00
C ARG A 105 -7.97 4.28 -8.65
N TRP A 106 -8.93 3.39 -8.49
CA TRP A 106 -8.64 1.98 -8.17
C TRP A 106 -9.75 1.08 -8.68
N GLN A 107 -9.51 -0.22 -8.60
CA GLN A 107 -10.53 -1.21 -8.87
C GLN A 107 -10.95 -1.86 -7.55
N ASN A 108 -12.26 -2.02 -7.35
CA ASN A 108 -12.81 -2.62 -6.13
C ASN A 108 -12.75 -4.15 -6.20
N GLY A 109 -13.34 -4.86 -5.23
CA GLY A 109 -13.34 -6.30 -5.17
C GLY A 109 -14.00 -7.02 -6.36
N LYS A 110 -14.75 -6.29 -7.18
CA LYS A 110 -15.37 -6.80 -8.42
C LYS A 110 -14.64 -6.28 -9.66
N PHE A 111 -13.47 -5.69 -9.47
CA PHE A 111 -12.68 -5.04 -10.53
C PHE A 111 -13.43 -3.94 -11.29
N GLN A 112 -14.34 -3.29 -10.60
CA GLN A 112 -15.01 -2.08 -11.11
C GLN A 112 -14.16 -0.86 -10.76
N GLU A 113 -13.99 0.04 -11.72
CA GLU A 113 -13.22 1.26 -11.50
C GLU A 113 -13.92 2.20 -10.53
N ARG A 114 -13.16 2.76 -9.59
CA ARG A 114 -13.63 3.73 -8.61
C ARG A 114 -12.66 4.92 -8.57
N LEU A 115 -13.21 6.07 -8.19
CA LEU A 115 -12.45 7.30 -8.09
C LEU A 115 -12.97 8.07 -6.87
N LYS A 116 -12.07 8.42 -5.94
CA LYS A 116 -12.47 9.12 -4.72
C LYS A 116 -11.31 9.95 -4.16
N THR A 117 -11.64 11.04 -3.52
CA THR A 117 -10.69 11.86 -2.78
C THR A 117 -10.65 11.42 -1.32
N PHE A 118 -9.43 11.21 -0.81
CA PHE A 118 -9.18 10.88 0.58
C PHE A 118 -8.33 12.00 1.20
N THR A 119 -8.50 12.24 2.48
CA THR A 119 -7.77 13.28 3.21
C THR A 119 -7.24 12.77 4.52
N GLY A 120 -6.31 13.53 5.13
CA GLY A 120 -5.82 13.28 6.47
C GLY A 120 -5.13 11.94 6.66
N TRP A 121 -5.41 11.28 7.78
CA TRP A 121 -4.75 10.02 8.15
C TRP A 121 -5.03 8.90 7.15
N THR A 122 -6.27 8.76 6.68
CA THR A 122 -6.60 7.75 5.67
C THR A 122 -5.80 7.96 4.40
N ALA A 123 -5.66 9.21 3.95
CA ALA A 123 -4.83 9.53 2.79
C ALA A 123 -3.38 9.17 3.01
N GLN A 124 -2.85 9.40 4.22
CA GLN A 124 -1.47 9.05 4.55
C GLN A 124 -1.25 7.53 4.47
N ILE A 125 -2.17 6.74 5.02
CA ILE A 125 -2.09 5.28 4.98
C ILE A 125 -2.07 4.79 3.53
N ILE A 126 -2.98 5.27 2.69
CA ILE A 126 -3.08 4.87 1.29
C ILE A 126 -1.78 5.20 0.54
N GLN A 127 -1.22 6.38 0.75
CA GLN A 127 0.03 6.79 0.10
C GLN A 127 1.18 5.87 0.48
N HIS A 128 1.29 5.53 1.77
CA HIS A 128 2.32 4.63 2.25
C HIS A 128 2.21 3.26 1.57
N GLU A 129 1.00 2.69 1.49
CA GLU A 129 0.81 1.37 0.91
C GLU A 129 1.03 1.35 -0.61
N ILE A 130 0.61 2.41 -1.31
CA ILE A 130 0.89 2.53 -2.74
C ILE A 130 2.39 2.61 -2.98
N GLU A 131 3.12 3.35 -2.16
CA GLU A 131 4.57 3.47 -2.25
C GLU A 131 5.24 2.11 -2.04
N GLU A 132 4.80 1.33 -1.03
CA GLU A 132 5.31 -0.02 -0.80
C GLU A 132 5.10 -0.92 -2.02
N ALA A 133 3.92 -0.87 -2.64
CA ALA A 133 3.56 -1.75 -3.74
C ALA A 133 4.16 -1.33 -5.08
N ALA A 134 4.30 -0.02 -5.34
CA ALA A 134 4.61 0.48 -6.68
C ALA A 134 5.76 1.48 -6.74
N LEU A 135 5.96 2.30 -5.70
CA LEU A 135 6.89 3.43 -5.73
C LEU A 135 8.19 3.18 -4.98
N LYS A 136 8.36 2.04 -4.34
CA LYS A 136 9.58 1.74 -3.62
C LYS A 136 10.80 1.84 -4.51
N LYS A 137 10.66 1.39 -5.76
CA LYS A 137 11.72 1.48 -6.76
C LYS A 137 12.05 2.94 -7.12
N GLU A 138 11.04 3.81 -7.13
CA GLU A 138 11.26 5.24 -7.38
C GLU A 138 11.92 5.92 -6.20
N THR A 139 11.59 5.51 -4.98
CA THR A 139 12.25 5.99 -3.78
C THR A 139 13.74 5.64 -3.80
N ASP A 140 14.06 4.41 -4.19
CA ASP A 140 15.45 3.98 -4.34
C ASP A 140 16.17 4.80 -5.39
N LYS A 141 15.50 5.10 -6.50
CA LYS A 141 16.05 5.92 -7.58
C LYS A 141 16.33 7.35 -7.11
N LEU A 142 15.41 7.93 -6.34
CA LEU A 142 15.60 9.27 -5.76
C LEU A 142 16.79 9.30 -4.81
N SER A 143 16.93 8.26 -3.99
CA SER A 143 18.08 8.13 -3.10
C SER A 143 19.39 8.07 -3.87
N GLN A 144 19.42 7.37 -5.01
CA GLN A 144 20.58 7.31 -5.87
C GLN A 144 20.91 8.65 -6.51
N GLU A 145 19.92 9.43 -6.88
CA GLU A 145 20.11 10.75 -7.45
C GLU A 145 20.69 11.76 -6.47
N HIS A 146 20.49 11.53 -5.18
CA HIS A 146 21.04 12.39 -4.12
C HIS A 146 22.46 12.01 -3.71
N LEU A 147 22.96 10.93 -4.21
CA LEU A 147 24.33 10.51 -3.99
C LEU A 147 25.26 11.10 -5.03
#